data_1edf64a7cdbe0c7afb4ecb1d8ef06758
#
_entry.id   1edf64a7cdbe0c7afb4ecb1d8ef06758
#
_cell.length_a   1.000
_cell.length_b   1.000
_cell.length_c   1.000
_cell.angle_alpha   90.00
_cell.angle_beta   90.00
_cell.angle_gamma   90.00
#
_symmetry.space_group_name_H-M   'P 1'
#
loop_
_entity.id
_entity.type
_entity.pdbx_description
1 polymer ?
#
loop_
_entity_poly.entity_id
_entity_poly.type
_entity_poly.pdbx_seq_one_letter_code
_entity_poly.pdbx_strand_id
1 'polypeptide(L)'
;MPAFVGNKKVEAYEWISNRDLVDSAHLLMGNIDLDPASSVMANKYVNAKNFYTITDDGLNDQEWHGSVYLFPPNKTYFWNTKAYRWKPTRGLSPTLTSGYALWWQTLKRKWLSGEVDQAVYFCNCPDMFQYCQDIFDHPICILRTRPILLQHFLANDEIKTRNTCISFVVYLQPKEYTSDATQNFIDIYGDKGKLLY
;
A
#
# COMPACT_ATOMS: atom_id res chain seq x y z
N MET A 1 20.53 2.51 5.93
CA MET A 1 21.55 3.52 5.51
C MET A 1 20.83 4.77 5.04
N PRO A 2 21.24 5.98 5.42
CA PRO A 2 20.60 7.19 4.93
C PRO A 2 20.80 7.32 3.41
N ALA A 3 19.71 7.58 2.71
CA ALA A 3 19.76 7.88 1.30
C ALA A 3 20.19 9.33 1.10
N PHE A 4 21.16 9.57 0.23
CA PHE A 4 21.59 10.91 -0.14
C PHE A 4 20.95 11.31 -1.48
N VAL A 5 20.31 12.47 -1.51
CA VAL A 5 19.93 13.16 -2.73
C VAL A 5 20.62 14.53 -2.70
N GLY A 6 21.67 14.69 -3.48
CA GLY A 6 22.54 15.85 -3.38
C GLY A 6 23.27 15.89 -2.02
N ASN A 7 23.77 17.03 -1.62
CA ASN A 7 24.49 17.20 -0.34
C ASN A 7 23.61 17.23 0.93
N LYS A 8 22.33 16.83 0.85
CA LYS A 8 21.44 16.73 2.00
C LYS A 8 21.26 15.27 2.40
N LYS A 9 21.56 14.98 3.67
CA LYS A 9 21.24 13.70 4.30
C LYS A 9 19.72 13.55 4.33
N VAL A 10 19.16 12.66 3.53
CA VAL A 10 17.73 12.36 3.59
C VAL A 10 17.54 11.36 4.73
N GLU A 11 16.81 11.75 5.74
CA GLU A 11 16.43 10.86 6.83
C GLU A 11 15.58 9.71 6.25
N ALA A 12 16.02 8.48 6.50
CA ALA A 12 15.24 7.31 6.14
C ALA A 12 14.05 7.18 7.12
N TYR A 13 12.85 7.06 6.58
CA TYR A 13 11.64 6.86 7.37
C TYR A 13 10.69 5.92 6.63
N GLU A 14 9.80 5.33 7.41
CA GLU A 14 8.70 4.50 6.94
C GLU A 14 7.38 5.21 7.19
N TRP A 15 6.39 4.94 6.34
CA TRP A 15 5.02 5.35 6.57
C TRP A 15 4.24 4.19 7.19
N ILE A 16 3.49 4.51 8.24
CA ILE A 16 2.62 3.56 8.92
C ILE A 16 1.18 4.03 8.74
N SER A 17 0.31 3.11 8.39
CA SER A 17 -1.11 3.39 8.15
C SER A 17 -1.80 3.94 9.39
N ASN A 18 -2.80 4.78 9.15
CA ASN A 18 -3.72 5.24 10.18
C ASN A 18 -4.53 4.07 10.74
N ARG A 19 -4.72 4.04 12.07
CA ARG A 19 -5.43 2.97 12.76
C ARG A 19 -6.86 2.78 12.26
N ASP A 20 -7.59 3.87 12.06
CA ASP A 20 -8.98 3.81 11.57
C ASP A 20 -9.09 3.14 10.19
N LEU A 21 -8.11 3.36 9.31
CA LEU A 21 -8.08 2.70 7.99
C LEU A 21 -7.79 1.21 8.11
N VAL A 22 -6.89 0.84 9.01
CA VAL A 22 -6.55 -0.56 9.28
C VAL A 22 -7.73 -1.29 9.94
N ASP A 23 -8.35 -0.67 10.93
CA ASP A 23 -9.52 -1.23 11.61
C ASP A 23 -10.69 -1.43 10.63
N SER A 24 -10.88 -0.49 9.69
CA SER A 24 -11.86 -0.62 8.60
C SER A 24 -11.52 -1.79 7.65
N ALA A 25 -10.24 -2.02 7.37
CA ALA A 25 -9.82 -3.15 6.55
C ALA A 25 -10.06 -4.49 7.27
N HIS A 26 -9.81 -4.55 8.58
CA HIS A 26 -10.14 -5.72 9.40
C HIS A 26 -11.64 -5.98 9.45
N LEU A 27 -12.46 -4.94 9.60
CA LEU A 27 -13.93 -5.08 9.58
C LEU A 27 -14.42 -5.60 8.24
N LEU A 28 -13.83 -5.13 7.13
CA LEU A 28 -14.23 -5.53 5.79
C LEU A 28 -13.82 -6.97 5.46
N MET A 29 -12.58 -7.34 5.77
CA MET A 29 -11.99 -8.61 5.34
C MET A 29 -11.99 -9.70 6.43
N GLY A 30 -12.37 -9.36 7.66
CA GLY A 30 -12.31 -10.23 8.83
C GLY A 30 -10.90 -10.26 9.44
N ASN A 31 -9.91 -10.68 8.69
CA ASN A 31 -8.50 -10.71 9.09
C ASN A 31 -7.64 -10.13 7.98
N ILE A 32 -6.44 -9.69 8.34
CA ILE A 32 -5.37 -9.41 7.39
C ILE A 32 -4.37 -10.57 7.48
N ASP A 33 -4.32 -11.39 6.43
CA ASP A 33 -3.42 -12.53 6.39
C ASP A 33 -2.01 -12.11 5.98
N LEU A 34 -1.89 -11.08 5.12
CA LEU A 34 -0.60 -10.59 4.63
C LEU A 34 -0.59 -9.07 4.45
N ASP A 35 0.49 -8.42 4.93
CA ASP A 35 0.93 -7.09 4.53
C ASP A 35 2.27 -7.21 3.78
N PRO A 36 2.27 -7.16 2.43
CA PRO A 36 3.48 -7.43 1.65
C PRO A 36 4.46 -6.25 1.58
N ALA A 37 4.12 -5.10 2.15
CA ALA A 37 4.91 -3.87 2.10
C ALA A 37 5.07 -3.22 3.48
N SER A 38 5.52 -3.99 4.45
CA SER A 38 5.48 -3.67 5.87
C SER A 38 6.86 -3.57 6.53
N SER A 39 6.84 -3.44 7.83
CA SER A 39 7.98 -3.54 8.73
C SER A 39 7.53 -4.04 10.10
N VAL A 40 8.45 -4.43 10.94
CA VAL A 40 8.16 -4.83 12.34
C VAL A 40 7.39 -3.73 13.08
N MET A 41 7.72 -2.45 12.83
CA MET A 41 7.01 -1.33 13.45
C MET A 41 5.63 -1.14 12.83
N ALA A 42 5.51 -1.16 11.49
CA ALA A 42 4.23 -1.00 10.81
C ALA A 42 3.25 -2.11 11.20
N ASN A 43 3.73 -3.36 11.32
CA ASN A 43 2.86 -4.48 11.65
C ASN A 43 2.32 -4.44 13.10
N LYS A 44 2.92 -3.67 14.02
CA LYS A 44 2.29 -3.39 15.33
C LYS A 44 0.95 -2.64 15.21
N TYR A 45 0.75 -1.94 14.09
CA TYR A 45 -0.48 -1.19 13.79
C TYR A 45 -1.39 -1.98 12.86
N VAL A 46 -0.83 -2.62 11.81
CA VAL A 46 -1.59 -3.38 10.82
C VAL A 46 -2.09 -4.71 11.38
N ASN A 47 -1.31 -5.34 12.24
CA ASN A 47 -1.63 -6.63 12.86
C ASN A 47 -1.97 -7.73 11.82
N ALA A 48 -1.23 -7.76 10.72
CA ALA A 48 -1.30 -8.85 9.75
C ALA A 48 -0.64 -10.11 10.33
N LYS A 49 -1.16 -11.27 9.98
CA LYS A 49 -0.59 -12.57 10.42
C LYS A 49 0.83 -12.78 9.87
N ASN A 50 1.02 -12.38 8.61
CA ASN A 50 2.31 -12.40 7.92
C ASN A 50 2.61 -11.04 7.32
N PHE A 51 3.87 -10.69 7.22
CA PHE A 51 4.28 -9.44 6.57
C PHE A 51 5.67 -9.56 5.97
N TYR A 52 5.91 -8.81 4.90
CA TYR A 52 7.22 -8.70 4.28
C TYR A 52 7.85 -7.35 4.56
N THR A 53 9.12 -7.39 4.95
CA THR A 53 9.94 -6.19 5.18
C THR A 53 10.70 -5.82 3.90
N ILE A 54 11.41 -4.71 3.95
CA ILE A 54 12.29 -4.28 2.85
C ILE A 54 13.38 -5.31 2.53
N THR A 55 13.77 -6.15 3.49
CA THR A 55 14.78 -7.20 3.28
C THR A 55 14.20 -8.44 2.63
N ASP A 56 12.93 -8.74 2.90
CA ASP A 56 12.22 -9.85 2.28
C ASP A 56 11.81 -9.51 0.84
N ASP A 57 11.56 -8.22 0.59
CA ASP A 57 11.16 -7.68 -0.69
C ASP A 57 9.87 -8.31 -1.25
N GLY A 58 8.73 -7.85 -0.76
CA GLY A 58 7.42 -8.39 -1.11
C GLY A 58 7.08 -8.42 -2.61
N LEU A 59 7.83 -7.70 -3.46
CA LEU A 59 7.70 -7.77 -4.92
C LEU A 59 8.54 -8.88 -5.55
N ASN A 60 9.42 -9.56 -4.81
CA ASN A 60 10.38 -10.53 -5.33
C ASN A 60 9.92 -11.97 -5.13
N ASP A 61 9.10 -12.47 -6.04
CA ASP A 61 8.63 -13.86 -6.06
C ASP A 61 8.13 -14.42 -4.70
N GLN A 62 7.72 -13.50 -3.82
CA GLN A 62 7.15 -13.88 -2.53
C GLN A 62 5.75 -14.46 -2.72
N GLU A 63 5.41 -15.43 -1.90
CA GLU A 63 4.06 -15.99 -1.85
C GLU A 63 3.10 -14.99 -1.19
N TRP A 64 2.08 -14.59 -1.92
CA TRP A 64 0.97 -13.83 -1.37
C TRP A 64 -0.22 -14.75 -1.20
N HIS A 65 -1.00 -14.56 -0.15
CA HIS A 65 -2.14 -15.43 0.14
C HIS A 65 -3.19 -14.72 0.97
N GLY A 66 -4.41 -15.23 0.90
CA GLY A 66 -5.53 -14.82 1.76
C GLY A 66 -5.96 -13.37 1.57
N SER A 67 -6.33 -12.73 2.67
CA SER A 67 -6.74 -11.33 2.72
C SER A 67 -5.55 -10.40 2.86
N VAL A 68 -5.32 -9.54 1.89
CA VAL A 68 -4.15 -8.66 1.81
C VAL A 68 -4.50 -7.21 2.14
N TYR A 69 -3.74 -6.61 3.05
CA TYR A 69 -3.73 -5.15 3.24
C TYR A 69 -2.46 -4.59 2.62
N LEU A 70 -2.58 -3.62 1.73
CA LEU A 70 -1.43 -3.04 1.04
C LEU A 70 -1.45 -1.52 1.11
N PHE A 71 -0.51 -0.95 1.84
CA PHE A 71 -0.13 0.45 1.76
C PHE A 71 1.30 0.55 1.19
N PRO A 72 1.45 0.69 -0.13
CA PRO A 72 2.75 0.53 -0.76
C PRO A 72 3.67 1.72 -0.56
N PRO A 73 4.99 1.51 -0.50
CA PRO A 73 5.96 2.58 -0.57
C PRO A 73 5.96 3.22 -1.97
N ASN A 74 6.15 4.53 -2.03
CA ASN A 74 6.20 5.26 -3.30
C ASN A 74 7.51 5.07 -4.09
N LYS A 75 8.54 4.46 -3.47
CA LYS A 75 9.87 4.33 -4.06
C LYS A 75 9.99 3.06 -4.88
N THR A 76 10.26 3.21 -6.16
CA THR A 76 10.62 2.12 -7.09
C THR A 76 12.12 2.00 -7.29
N TYR A 77 12.92 2.81 -6.61
CA TYR A 77 14.34 2.90 -6.85
C TYR A 77 15.14 2.44 -5.64
N PHE A 78 16.22 1.73 -5.87
CA PHE A 78 17.25 1.49 -4.86
C PHE A 78 18.50 2.31 -5.16
N TRP A 79 19.22 2.67 -4.10
CA TRP A 79 20.48 3.37 -4.25
C TRP A 79 21.57 2.42 -4.71
N ASN A 80 22.16 2.67 -5.87
CA ASN A 80 23.30 1.91 -6.35
C ASN A 80 24.61 2.57 -5.87
N THR A 81 25.25 1.94 -4.89
CA THR A 81 26.51 2.43 -4.31
C THR A 81 27.67 2.48 -5.28
N LYS A 82 27.73 1.57 -6.28
CA LYS A 82 28.79 1.54 -7.29
C LYS A 82 28.65 2.64 -8.34
N ALA A 83 27.40 3.03 -8.65
CA ALA A 83 27.12 4.05 -9.65
C ALA A 83 26.77 5.41 -9.04
N TYR A 84 26.71 5.52 -7.71
CA TYR A 84 26.30 6.73 -6.98
C TYR A 84 25.02 7.39 -7.51
N ARG A 85 24.07 6.56 -7.94
CA ARG A 85 22.78 7.01 -8.49
C ARG A 85 21.66 6.06 -8.12
N TRP A 86 20.44 6.60 -8.17
CA TRP A 86 19.24 5.78 -8.06
C TRP A 86 19.05 4.95 -9.33
N LYS A 87 18.80 3.67 -9.16
CA LYS A 87 18.44 2.75 -10.23
C LYS A 87 17.04 2.19 -9.99
N PRO A 88 16.28 1.92 -11.05
CA PRO A 88 15.01 1.24 -10.89
C PRO A 88 15.23 -0.15 -10.30
N THR A 89 14.41 -0.50 -9.32
CA THR A 89 14.32 -1.86 -8.83
C THR A 89 13.73 -2.74 -9.94
N ARG A 90 14.23 -3.96 -10.09
CA ARG A 90 13.63 -5.01 -10.92
C ARG A 90 13.57 -4.72 -12.41
N GLY A 91 14.53 -3.99 -12.94
CA GLY A 91 14.61 -3.75 -14.37
C GLY A 91 13.51 -2.87 -14.96
N LEU A 92 12.71 -2.20 -14.10
CA LEU A 92 11.71 -1.25 -14.56
C LEU A 92 12.35 -0.02 -15.16
N SER A 93 11.75 0.46 -16.24
CA SER A 93 12.14 1.76 -16.80
C SER A 93 11.84 2.88 -15.80
N PRO A 94 12.79 3.78 -15.53
CA PRO A 94 12.58 4.91 -14.63
C PRO A 94 11.46 5.85 -15.08
N THR A 95 11.05 5.77 -16.33
CA THR A 95 10.15 6.73 -16.97
C THR A 95 8.69 6.29 -17.01
N LEU A 96 8.36 5.04 -16.63
CA LEU A 96 7.06 4.47 -16.99
C LEU A 96 6.19 4.01 -15.82
N THR A 97 6.73 3.81 -14.61
CA THR A 97 5.92 3.23 -13.55
C THR A 97 6.29 3.81 -12.19
N SER A 98 5.31 4.39 -11.49
CA SER A 98 5.45 4.77 -10.09
C SER A 98 5.54 3.52 -9.20
N GLY A 99 6.08 3.65 -7.99
CA GLY A 99 6.08 2.57 -7.01
C GLY A 99 4.67 2.06 -6.72
N TYR A 100 3.74 2.96 -6.57
CA TYR A 100 2.34 2.64 -6.36
C TYR A 100 1.76 1.78 -7.49
N ALA A 101 2.04 2.14 -8.76
CA ALA A 101 1.54 1.40 -9.91
C ALA A 101 2.13 -0.02 -9.98
N LEU A 102 3.41 -0.19 -9.67
CA LEU A 102 4.04 -1.51 -9.62
C LEU A 102 3.40 -2.42 -8.58
N TRP A 103 3.17 -1.89 -7.37
CA TRP A 103 2.53 -2.62 -6.31
C TRP A 103 1.08 -2.97 -6.66
N TRP A 104 0.34 -2.04 -7.27
CA TRP A 104 -1.01 -2.29 -7.76
C TRP A 104 -1.05 -3.41 -8.80
N GLN A 105 -0.20 -3.35 -9.81
CA GLN A 105 -0.12 -4.36 -10.87
C GLN A 105 0.24 -5.74 -10.30
N THR A 106 1.15 -5.79 -9.33
CA THR A 106 1.50 -7.05 -8.65
C THR A 106 0.33 -7.60 -7.86
N LEU A 107 -0.33 -6.77 -7.04
CA LEU A 107 -1.51 -7.14 -6.29
C LEU A 107 -2.61 -7.67 -7.21
N LYS A 108 -2.94 -6.93 -8.27
CA LYS A 108 -3.98 -7.32 -9.23
C LYS A 108 -3.64 -8.64 -9.91
N ARG A 109 -2.40 -8.84 -10.33
CA ARG A 109 -1.96 -10.10 -10.94
C ARG A 109 -2.14 -11.29 -9.98
N LYS A 110 -1.74 -11.14 -8.73
CA LYS A 110 -1.87 -12.18 -7.70
C LYS A 110 -3.32 -12.44 -7.29
N TRP A 111 -4.15 -11.43 -7.28
CA TRP A 111 -5.60 -11.58 -7.09
C TRP A 111 -6.23 -12.29 -8.30
N LEU A 112 -5.86 -11.94 -9.53
CA LEU A 112 -6.34 -12.61 -10.75
C LEU A 112 -5.91 -14.07 -10.83
N SER A 113 -4.71 -14.43 -10.35
CA SER A 113 -4.25 -15.83 -10.30
C SER A 113 -4.93 -16.66 -9.21
N GLY A 114 -5.59 -16.03 -8.23
CA GLY A 114 -6.20 -16.69 -7.08
C GLY A 114 -5.22 -16.97 -5.93
N GLU A 115 -4.03 -16.40 -5.97
CA GLU A 115 -3.10 -16.40 -4.83
C GLU A 115 -3.64 -15.52 -3.68
N VAL A 116 -4.25 -14.40 -4.02
CA VAL A 116 -4.90 -13.48 -3.10
C VAL A 116 -6.41 -13.61 -3.22
N ASP A 117 -7.10 -13.83 -2.11
CA ASP A 117 -8.55 -14.00 -2.08
C ASP A 117 -9.27 -12.66 -2.19
N GLN A 118 -8.85 -11.68 -1.42
CA GLN A 118 -9.36 -10.30 -1.40
C GLN A 118 -8.28 -9.34 -0.94
N ALA A 119 -8.44 -8.06 -1.22
CA ALA A 119 -7.47 -7.08 -0.77
C ALA A 119 -8.04 -5.68 -0.55
N VAL A 120 -7.49 -4.98 0.44
CA VAL A 120 -7.62 -3.54 0.61
C VAL A 120 -6.31 -2.88 0.19
N TYR A 121 -6.38 -2.06 -0.86
CA TYR A 121 -5.27 -1.23 -1.31
C TYR A 121 -5.50 0.21 -0.88
N PHE A 122 -4.67 0.71 0.04
CA PHE A 122 -4.67 2.11 0.45
C PHE A 122 -3.61 2.89 -0.29
N CYS A 123 -3.96 4.04 -0.87
CA CYS A 123 -3.03 4.86 -1.62
C CYS A 123 -3.23 6.35 -1.35
N ASN A 124 -2.12 7.08 -1.24
CA ASN A 124 -2.09 8.53 -1.06
C ASN A 124 -1.46 9.25 -2.28
N CYS A 125 -1.59 8.66 -3.45
CA CYS A 125 -1.09 9.19 -4.71
C CYS A 125 -2.23 9.24 -5.75
N PRO A 126 -2.88 10.40 -5.96
CA PRO A 126 -3.98 10.52 -6.92
C PRO A 126 -3.54 10.31 -8.37
N ASP A 127 -2.24 10.43 -8.69
CA ASP A 127 -1.72 10.16 -10.02
C ASP A 127 -1.97 8.71 -10.48
N MET A 128 -2.25 7.82 -9.51
CA MET A 128 -2.64 6.43 -9.79
C MET A 128 -3.88 6.33 -10.68
N PHE A 129 -4.82 7.27 -10.56
CA PHE A 129 -6.01 7.33 -11.41
C PHE A 129 -5.68 7.58 -12.89
N GLN A 130 -4.51 8.17 -13.17
CA GLN A 130 -4.00 8.36 -14.52
C GLN A 130 -3.21 7.15 -15.01
N TYR A 131 -2.40 6.54 -14.16
CA TYR A 131 -1.49 5.45 -14.55
C TYR A 131 -2.15 4.08 -14.56
N CYS A 132 -3.15 3.86 -13.72
CA CYS A 132 -3.82 2.59 -13.52
C CYS A 132 -5.33 2.76 -13.62
N GLN A 133 -5.85 2.92 -14.85
CA GLN A 133 -7.28 3.12 -15.10
C GLN A 133 -8.15 1.96 -14.63
N ASP A 134 -7.59 0.76 -14.59
CA ASP A 134 -8.21 -0.47 -14.11
C ASP A 134 -8.52 -0.48 -12.59
N ILE A 135 -8.08 0.53 -11.86
CA ILE A 135 -8.51 0.78 -10.48
C ILE A 135 -10.04 1.03 -10.43
N PHE A 136 -10.59 1.66 -11.47
CA PHE A 136 -12.03 1.98 -11.56
C PHE A 136 -12.93 0.77 -11.82
N ASP A 137 -12.35 -0.40 -12.09
CA ASP A 137 -13.09 -1.67 -12.21
C ASP A 137 -13.47 -2.24 -10.83
N HIS A 138 -13.06 -1.60 -9.74
CA HIS A 138 -13.24 -2.06 -8.37
C HIS A 138 -13.91 -0.98 -7.51
N PRO A 139 -14.57 -1.36 -6.39
CA PRO A 139 -15.06 -0.40 -5.42
C PRO A 139 -13.95 0.49 -4.86
N ILE A 140 -14.16 1.81 -4.92
CA ILE A 140 -13.22 2.82 -4.45
C ILE A 140 -13.91 3.75 -3.44
N CYS A 141 -13.21 4.10 -2.38
CA CYS A 141 -13.54 5.22 -1.52
C CYS A 141 -12.47 6.31 -1.64
N ILE A 142 -12.82 7.45 -2.24
CA ILE A 142 -11.97 8.65 -2.19
C ILE A 142 -12.23 9.33 -0.85
N LEU A 143 -11.24 9.32 0.02
CA LEU A 143 -11.39 9.80 1.39
C LEU A 143 -11.71 11.30 1.44
N ARG A 144 -12.72 11.68 2.22
CA ARG A 144 -13.18 13.07 2.40
C ARG A 144 -12.14 13.92 3.09
N THR A 145 -11.40 13.32 4.01
CA THR A 145 -10.36 13.98 4.80
C THR A 145 -9.01 13.34 4.50
N ARG A 146 -7.95 14.12 4.59
CA ARG A 146 -6.58 13.60 4.51
C ARG A 146 -6.28 12.80 5.78
N PRO A 147 -6.01 11.49 5.69
CA PRO A 147 -5.67 10.73 6.87
C PRO A 147 -4.35 11.20 7.49
N ILE A 148 -4.29 11.13 8.80
CA ILE A 148 -3.04 11.36 9.53
C ILE A 148 -2.30 10.02 9.55
N LEU A 149 -1.17 9.96 8.88
CA LEU A 149 -0.28 8.81 8.92
C LEU A 149 0.81 9.01 9.97
N LEU A 150 1.41 7.90 10.40
CA LEU A 150 2.59 7.93 11.23
C LEU A 150 3.83 7.83 10.36
N GLN A 151 4.85 8.59 10.70
CA GLN A 151 6.15 8.58 10.04
C GLN A 151 7.19 8.12 11.07
N HIS A 152 7.73 6.93 10.86
CA HIS A 152 8.75 6.34 11.72
C HIS A 152 10.14 6.63 11.17
N PHE A 153 10.95 7.34 11.93
CA PHE A 153 12.32 7.71 11.56
C PHE A 153 13.28 6.63 12.00
N LEU A 154 13.88 5.92 11.05
CA LEU A 154 14.73 4.75 11.30
C LEU A 154 16.05 5.09 12.03
N ALA A 155 16.50 6.36 11.97
CA ALA A 155 17.76 6.76 12.56
C ALA A 155 17.71 6.91 14.09
N ASN A 156 16.57 7.24 14.66
CA ASN A 156 16.39 7.58 16.08
C ASN A 156 15.12 6.99 16.70
N ASP A 157 14.42 6.11 15.97
CA ASP A 157 13.17 5.46 16.39
C ASP A 157 12.05 6.46 16.77
N GLU A 158 12.11 7.67 16.22
CA GLU A 158 11.11 8.70 16.46
C GLU A 158 9.87 8.50 15.57
N ILE A 159 8.67 8.68 16.12
CA ILE A 159 7.42 8.66 15.39
C ILE A 159 6.81 10.05 15.37
N LYS A 160 6.46 10.54 14.17
CA LYS A 160 5.75 11.80 13.97
C LYS A 160 4.46 11.57 13.21
N THR A 161 3.45 12.37 13.51
CA THR A 161 2.21 12.39 12.71
C THR A 161 2.37 13.31 11.51
N ARG A 162 1.81 12.90 10.37
CA ARG A 162 1.80 13.69 9.12
C ARG A 162 0.47 13.56 8.41
N ASN A 163 -0.03 14.68 7.92
CA ASN A 163 -1.15 14.68 6.99
C ASN A 163 -0.65 14.20 5.61
N THR A 164 -1.49 13.44 4.95
CA THR A 164 -1.22 12.97 3.58
C THR A 164 -1.76 13.92 2.52
N CYS A 165 -1.57 13.53 1.26
CA CYS A 165 -2.28 14.08 0.10
C CYS A 165 -3.73 13.53 0.05
N ILE A 166 -4.44 13.81 -1.05
CA ILE A 166 -5.68 13.11 -1.38
C ILE A 166 -5.38 11.61 -1.38
N SER A 167 -6.21 10.88 -0.68
CA SER A 167 -6.02 9.45 -0.47
C SER A 167 -7.30 8.70 -0.81
N PHE A 168 -7.13 7.44 -1.18
CA PHE A 168 -8.24 6.57 -1.53
C PHE A 168 -7.97 5.13 -1.11
N VAL A 169 -9.04 4.37 -0.99
CA VAL A 169 -9.03 2.94 -0.71
C VAL A 169 -9.69 2.23 -1.87
N VAL A 170 -9.07 1.15 -2.35
CA VAL A 170 -9.63 0.26 -3.38
C VAL A 170 -9.84 -1.12 -2.75
N TYR A 171 -10.96 -1.73 -3.04
CA TYR A 171 -11.27 -3.08 -2.58
C TYR A 171 -11.30 -4.08 -3.73
N LEU A 172 -10.36 -5.01 -3.73
CA LEU A 172 -10.39 -6.19 -4.59
C LEU A 172 -11.21 -7.24 -3.87
N GLN A 173 -12.43 -7.47 -4.35
CA GLN A 173 -13.40 -8.35 -3.73
C GLN A 173 -13.04 -9.83 -3.90
N PRO A 174 -13.54 -10.72 -3.03
CA PRO A 174 -13.45 -12.16 -3.27
C PRO A 174 -14.01 -12.53 -4.64
N LYS A 175 -13.38 -13.48 -5.32
CA LYS A 175 -13.85 -13.93 -6.65
C LYS A 175 -15.19 -14.67 -6.59
N GLU A 176 -15.42 -15.37 -5.51
CA GLU A 176 -16.74 -15.92 -5.21
C GLU A 176 -17.62 -14.75 -4.77
N TYR A 177 -18.13 -14.06 -5.76
CA TYR A 177 -18.92 -12.85 -5.59
C TYR A 177 -20.17 -13.15 -4.76
N THR A 178 -20.23 -12.55 -3.60
CA THR A 178 -21.49 -12.35 -2.89
C THR A 178 -21.87 -10.89 -3.03
N SER A 179 -23.13 -10.58 -3.34
CA SER A 179 -23.67 -9.21 -3.35
C SER A 179 -23.32 -8.44 -2.08
N ASP A 180 -23.03 -9.17 -1.02
CA ASP A 180 -22.72 -8.67 0.30
C ASP A 180 -21.35 -7.98 0.37
N ALA A 181 -20.36 -8.38 -0.46
CA ALA A 181 -19.02 -7.81 -0.41
C ALA A 181 -18.98 -6.33 -0.79
N THR A 182 -19.73 -5.94 -1.84
CA THR A 182 -19.87 -4.52 -2.21
C THR A 182 -20.64 -3.76 -1.14
N GLN A 183 -21.73 -4.35 -0.60
CA GLN A 183 -22.52 -3.69 0.43
C GLN A 183 -21.70 -3.49 1.70
N ASN A 184 -20.93 -4.48 2.14
CA ASN A 184 -20.03 -4.35 3.28
C ASN A 184 -19.00 -3.23 3.09
N PHE A 185 -18.44 -3.09 1.87
CA PHE A 185 -17.55 -1.98 1.56
C PHE A 185 -18.28 -0.63 1.67
N ILE A 186 -19.50 -0.53 1.16
CA ILE A 186 -20.33 0.68 1.27
C ILE A 186 -20.60 1.03 2.73
N ASP A 187 -20.98 0.06 3.53
CA ASP A 187 -21.34 0.25 4.94
C ASP A 187 -20.13 0.71 5.78
N ILE A 188 -18.93 0.21 5.46
CA ILE A 188 -17.71 0.52 6.23
C ILE A 188 -17.04 1.82 5.76
N TYR A 189 -17.06 2.10 4.46
CA TYR A 189 -16.33 3.24 3.90
C TYR A 189 -17.22 4.41 3.46
N GLY A 190 -18.56 4.27 3.46
CA GLY A 190 -19.47 5.26 2.93
C GLY A 190 -19.46 6.61 3.65
N ASP A 191 -19.25 6.61 4.94
CA ASP A 191 -19.14 7.82 5.76
C ASP A 191 -17.71 8.45 5.68
N LYS A 192 -16.70 7.69 5.24
CA LYS A 192 -15.31 8.13 5.15
C LYS A 192 -15.02 8.94 3.88
N GLY A 193 -15.82 8.78 2.82
CA GLY A 193 -15.52 9.47 1.58
C GLY A 193 -16.56 9.34 0.49
N LYS A 194 -16.15 9.66 -0.74
CA LYS A 194 -16.96 9.45 -1.95
C LYS A 194 -16.71 8.06 -2.48
N LEU A 195 -17.77 7.27 -2.55
CA LEU A 195 -17.74 5.93 -3.15
C LEU A 195 -17.89 5.99 -4.67
N LEU A 196 -17.17 5.12 -5.35
CA LEU A 196 -17.30 4.73 -6.76
C LEU A 196 -17.34 3.20 -6.79
N TYR A 197 -18.33 2.61 -7.46
CA TYR A 197 -18.54 1.16 -7.60
C TYR A 197 -19.43 0.82 -8.78
#